data_02693681ede019bbb88073a6affe3054
#
_entry.id   02693681ede019bbb88073a6affe3054
#
_cell.length_a   1.000
_cell.length_b   1.000
_cell.length_c   1.000
_cell.angle_alpha   90.00
_cell.angle_beta   90.00
_cell.angle_gamma   90.00
#
_symmetry.space_group_name_H-M   'P 1'
#
loop_
_entity.id
_entity.type
_entity.pdbx_description
1 polymer ?
#
loop_
_entity_poly.entity_id
_entity_poly.type
_entity_poly.pdbx_seq_one_letter_code
_entity_poly.pdbx_strand_id
1 'polypeptide(L)'
;MKFTAKWFDELSSGEVYEILRVRSQIFIVEMGMRCLDADGVDYAARHFFLEEEGRIVAYLRAFYADEAKREVRIGRVLSVTHGIGLGADVMRRALADIRVTMPCERLWLDSQTYASGFYEKLGFRTVSDEFIEAGVPHVRMEWEEPR
;
A
#
# COMPACT_ATOMS: atom_id res chain seq x y z
N MET A 1 5.20 1.32 19.06
CA MET A 1 4.44 0.97 17.84
C MET A 1 5.15 -0.16 17.09
N LYS A 2 4.42 -1.20 16.74
CA LYS A 2 5.02 -2.40 16.15
C LYS A 2 4.84 -2.40 14.63
N PHE A 3 5.94 -2.61 13.87
CA PHE A 3 5.90 -2.83 12.43
C PHE A 3 5.89 -4.33 12.13
N THR A 4 5.02 -4.76 11.21
CA THR A 4 4.91 -6.14 10.75
C THR A 4 4.98 -6.17 9.22
N ALA A 5 5.76 -7.11 8.68
CA ALA A 5 5.84 -7.42 7.25
C ALA A 5 5.68 -8.93 7.11
N LYS A 6 4.60 -9.38 6.48
CA LYS A 6 4.27 -10.80 6.36
C LYS A 6 3.61 -11.11 5.02
N TRP A 7 3.91 -12.30 4.49
CA TRP A 7 3.12 -12.89 3.43
C TRP A 7 1.77 -13.33 4.00
N PHE A 8 0.76 -13.47 3.13
CA PHE A 8 -0.60 -13.80 3.58
C PHE A 8 -0.65 -15.05 4.47
N ASP A 9 0.05 -16.11 4.08
CA ASP A 9 0.06 -17.38 4.81
C ASP A 9 0.79 -17.32 6.16
N GLU A 10 1.54 -16.27 6.41
CA GLU A 10 2.17 -16.02 7.71
C GLU A 10 1.27 -15.23 8.67
N LEU A 11 0.18 -14.63 8.15
CA LEU A 11 -0.74 -13.84 8.95
C LEU A 11 -1.62 -14.73 9.85
N SER A 12 -1.86 -14.29 11.09
CA SER A 12 -2.87 -14.92 11.95
C SER A 12 -4.27 -14.53 11.48
N SER A 13 -5.28 -15.29 11.89
CA SER A 13 -6.66 -14.95 11.58
C SER A 13 -7.05 -13.56 12.12
N GLY A 14 -6.54 -13.21 13.31
CA GLY A 14 -6.76 -11.88 13.89
C GLY A 14 -6.13 -10.77 13.08
N GLU A 15 -4.92 -10.99 12.55
CA GLU A 15 -4.27 -10.02 11.68
C GLU A 15 -5.04 -9.84 10.38
N VAL A 16 -5.52 -10.91 9.77
CA VAL A 16 -6.35 -10.82 8.54
C VAL A 16 -7.63 -10.03 8.81
N TYR A 17 -8.31 -10.34 9.92
CA TYR A 17 -9.53 -9.61 10.28
C TYR A 17 -9.27 -8.12 10.46
N GLU A 18 -8.22 -7.76 11.20
CA GLU A 18 -7.86 -6.37 11.48
C GLU A 18 -7.47 -5.61 10.21
N ILE A 19 -6.75 -6.26 9.28
CA ILE A 19 -6.43 -5.69 7.97
C ILE A 19 -7.72 -5.37 7.20
N LEU A 20 -8.63 -6.31 7.09
CA LEU A 20 -9.88 -6.11 6.35
C LEU A 20 -10.79 -5.08 7.04
N ARG A 21 -10.81 -5.08 8.36
CA ARG A 21 -11.59 -4.11 9.14
C ARG A 21 -11.12 -2.67 8.87
N VAL A 22 -9.82 -2.40 8.98
CA VAL A 22 -9.30 -1.04 8.80
C VAL A 22 -9.42 -0.58 7.34
N ARG A 23 -9.23 -1.47 6.39
CA ARG A 23 -9.41 -1.16 4.97
C ARG A 23 -10.86 -0.81 4.67
N SER A 24 -11.81 -1.57 5.20
CA SER A 24 -13.23 -1.29 5.05
C SER A 24 -13.60 0.07 5.67
N GLN A 25 -13.08 0.35 6.85
CA GLN A 25 -13.31 1.64 7.52
C GLN A 25 -12.84 2.81 6.67
N ILE A 26 -11.62 2.76 6.15
CA ILE A 26 -11.02 3.89 5.43
C ILE A 26 -11.54 3.97 4.00
N PHE A 27 -11.48 2.90 3.23
CA PHE A 27 -11.79 2.97 1.80
C PHE A 27 -13.29 2.96 1.51
N ILE A 28 -14.06 2.19 2.25
CA ILE A 28 -15.49 2.03 1.99
C ILE A 28 -16.32 3.02 2.79
N VAL A 29 -16.16 3.05 4.11
CA VAL A 29 -17.00 3.88 4.97
C VAL A 29 -16.62 5.36 4.86
N GLU A 30 -15.33 5.69 5.05
CA GLU A 30 -14.90 7.10 5.07
C GLU A 30 -14.74 7.69 3.68
N MET A 31 -14.12 6.96 2.73
CA MET A 31 -13.88 7.47 1.38
C MET A 31 -15.03 7.17 0.41
N GLY A 32 -15.92 6.24 0.74
CA GLY A 32 -17.06 5.89 -0.10
C GLY A 32 -16.69 5.26 -1.44
N MET A 33 -15.55 4.56 -1.50
CA MET A 33 -15.10 3.94 -2.74
C MET A 33 -16.01 2.77 -3.11
N ARG A 34 -16.40 2.69 -4.38
CA ARG A 34 -17.22 1.60 -4.93
C ARG A 34 -16.30 0.56 -5.54
N CYS A 35 -15.76 -0.33 -4.70
CA CYS A 35 -14.92 -1.42 -5.15
C CYS A 35 -15.09 -2.62 -4.21
N LEU A 36 -14.74 -3.80 -4.72
CA LEU A 36 -14.60 -4.96 -3.89
C LEU A 36 -13.23 -4.88 -3.20
N ASP A 37 -13.21 -4.45 -1.95
CA ASP A 37 -11.97 -4.25 -1.22
C ASP A 37 -11.17 -5.55 -1.07
N ALA A 38 -11.82 -6.63 -0.63
CA ALA A 38 -11.22 -7.97 -0.60
C ALA A 38 -11.32 -8.56 -2.00
N ASP A 39 -10.31 -8.32 -2.82
CA ASP A 39 -10.32 -8.58 -4.27
C ASP A 39 -9.62 -9.87 -4.70
N GLY A 40 -9.18 -10.69 -3.73
CA GLY A 40 -8.46 -11.94 -4.00
C GLY A 40 -6.95 -11.77 -4.17
N VAL A 41 -6.47 -10.58 -4.43
CA VAL A 41 -5.03 -10.30 -4.57
C VAL A 41 -4.29 -10.52 -3.25
N ASP A 42 -4.98 -10.35 -2.13
CA ASP A 42 -4.40 -10.47 -0.80
C ASP A 42 -3.70 -11.81 -0.54
N TYR A 43 -4.18 -12.88 -1.15
CA TYR A 43 -3.58 -14.21 -1.00
C TYR A 43 -2.12 -14.27 -1.47
N ALA A 44 -1.78 -13.51 -2.51
CA ALA A 44 -0.44 -13.48 -3.09
C ALA A 44 0.38 -12.25 -2.66
N ALA A 45 -0.19 -11.39 -1.83
CA ALA A 45 0.43 -10.13 -1.43
C ALA A 45 1.29 -10.30 -0.17
N ARG A 46 2.26 -9.41 -0.06
CA ARG A 46 2.96 -9.15 1.19
C ARG A 46 2.28 -7.96 1.86
N HIS A 47 1.99 -8.10 3.15
CA HIS A 47 1.24 -7.13 3.94
C HIS A 47 2.15 -6.42 4.93
N PHE A 48 2.02 -5.11 5.01
CA PHE A 48 2.86 -4.26 5.85
C PHE A 48 1.98 -3.38 6.71
N PHE A 49 2.21 -3.37 8.01
CA PHE A 49 1.39 -2.54 8.88
C PHE A 49 2.08 -2.12 10.17
N LEU A 50 1.64 -0.99 10.68
CA LEU A 50 1.98 -0.49 12.01
C LEU A 50 0.80 -0.74 12.93
N GLU A 51 1.09 -1.28 14.11
CA GLU A 51 0.09 -1.53 15.15
C GLU A 51 0.37 -0.71 16.40
N GLU A 52 -0.71 -0.27 17.02
CA GLU A 52 -0.70 0.35 18.34
C GLU A 52 -1.83 -0.26 19.15
N GLU A 53 -1.49 -0.87 20.31
CA GLU A 53 -2.46 -1.54 21.19
C GLU A 53 -3.35 -2.57 20.45
N GLY A 54 -2.76 -3.36 19.56
CA GLY A 54 -3.47 -4.37 18.79
C GLY A 54 -4.31 -3.86 17.63
N ARG A 55 -4.30 -2.55 17.37
CA ARG A 55 -5.02 -1.94 16.25
C ARG A 55 -4.06 -1.49 15.17
N ILE A 56 -4.41 -1.77 13.93
CA ILE A 56 -3.65 -1.27 12.78
C ILE A 56 -3.91 0.23 12.61
N VAL A 57 -2.83 1.00 12.58
CA VAL A 57 -2.90 2.46 12.40
C VAL A 57 -2.38 2.92 11.05
N ALA A 58 -1.63 2.10 10.33
CA ALA A 58 -1.19 2.35 8.97
C ALA A 58 -0.95 1.01 8.27
N TYR A 59 -1.19 0.95 6.97
CA TYR A 59 -1.16 -0.29 6.22
C TYR A 59 -0.84 -0.05 4.75
N LEU A 60 -0.20 -1.03 4.11
CA LEU A 60 -0.15 -1.16 2.67
C LEU A 60 0.08 -2.63 2.30
N ARG A 61 -0.21 -2.97 1.04
CA ARG A 61 0.15 -4.28 0.49
C ARG A 61 1.01 -4.11 -0.76
N ALA A 62 1.82 -5.10 -1.05
CA ALA A 62 2.59 -5.17 -2.28
C ALA A 62 2.47 -6.56 -2.89
N PHE A 63 2.41 -6.64 -4.21
CA PHE A 63 2.27 -7.89 -4.93
C PHE A 63 2.90 -7.78 -6.32
N TYR A 64 3.28 -8.93 -6.88
CA TYR A 64 3.77 -8.95 -8.26
C TYR A 64 2.62 -8.73 -9.23
N ALA A 65 2.75 -7.71 -10.07
CA ALA A 65 1.73 -7.33 -11.04
C ALA A 65 1.81 -8.13 -12.34
N ASP A 66 2.89 -8.90 -12.51
CA ASP A 66 3.11 -9.75 -13.69
C ASP A 66 3.61 -11.14 -13.28
N GLU A 67 3.38 -12.14 -14.14
CA GLU A 67 3.79 -13.53 -13.87
C GLU A 67 5.32 -13.70 -13.85
N ALA A 68 6.03 -12.88 -14.61
CA ALA A 68 7.50 -12.93 -14.68
C ALA A 68 8.18 -12.34 -13.45
N LYS A 69 7.40 -11.79 -12.51
CA LYS A 69 7.89 -11.16 -11.25
C LYS A 69 8.88 -10.02 -11.49
N ARG A 70 8.64 -9.22 -12.52
CA ARG A 70 9.45 -8.04 -12.82
C ARG A 70 8.91 -6.76 -12.22
N GLU A 71 7.60 -6.72 -11.99
CA GLU A 71 6.92 -5.52 -11.51
C GLU A 71 6.20 -5.80 -10.21
N VAL A 72 6.47 -4.97 -9.21
CA VAL A 72 5.75 -4.98 -7.93
C VAL A 72 4.85 -3.76 -7.88
N ARG A 73 3.59 -3.99 -7.56
CA ARG A 73 2.60 -2.95 -7.33
C ARG A 73 2.32 -2.80 -5.85
N ILE A 74 2.31 -1.55 -5.38
CA ILE A 74 1.85 -1.19 -4.04
C ILE A 74 0.40 -0.72 -4.16
N GLY A 75 -0.43 -1.11 -3.20
CA GLY A 75 -1.81 -0.67 -3.13
C GLY A 75 -2.36 -0.68 -1.71
N ARG A 76 -3.58 -0.20 -1.58
CA ARG A 76 -4.30 -0.15 -0.29
C ARG A 76 -3.52 0.61 0.79
N VAL A 77 -2.84 1.68 0.41
CA VAL A 77 -2.08 2.52 1.35
C VAL A 77 -3.06 3.33 2.19
N LEU A 78 -2.96 3.22 3.49
CA LEU A 78 -3.82 3.98 4.41
C LEU A 78 -3.10 4.34 5.70
N SER A 79 -3.58 5.39 6.34
CA SER A 79 -3.31 5.69 7.75
C SER A 79 -4.60 6.15 8.42
N VAL A 80 -4.80 5.78 9.68
CA VAL A 80 -6.05 6.12 10.40
C VAL A 80 -6.04 7.55 10.92
N THR A 81 -4.85 8.13 11.09
CA THR A 81 -4.67 9.51 11.54
C THR A 81 -3.74 10.24 10.58
N HIS A 82 -4.20 11.34 10.03
CA HIS A 82 -3.41 12.16 9.11
C HIS A 82 -2.52 13.16 9.86
N GLY A 83 -1.41 13.56 9.23
CA GLY A 83 -0.57 14.65 9.71
C GLY A 83 0.44 14.30 10.78
N ILE A 84 0.56 13.03 11.18
CA ILE A 84 1.53 12.59 12.21
C ILE A 84 2.60 11.64 11.66
N GLY A 85 2.66 11.46 10.34
CA GLY A 85 3.74 10.71 9.68
C GLY A 85 3.59 9.20 9.65
N LEU A 86 2.45 8.64 10.02
CA LEU A 86 2.23 7.18 10.02
C LEU A 86 2.35 6.58 8.62
N GLY A 87 1.74 7.20 7.63
CA GLY A 87 1.80 6.73 6.25
C GLY A 87 3.22 6.74 5.69
N ALA A 88 3.98 7.80 5.94
CA ALA A 88 5.37 7.88 5.52
C ALA A 88 6.23 6.83 6.23
N ASP A 89 6.00 6.59 7.50
CA ASP A 89 6.75 5.61 8.28
C ASP A 89 6.53 4.18 7.75
N VAL A 90 5.26 3.77 7.58
CA VAL A 90 4.96 2.43 7.07
C VAL A 90 5.49 2.24 5.64
N MET A 91 5.40 3.27 4.80
CA MET A 91 5.93 3.23 3.43
C MET A 91 7.44 3.06 3.40
N ARG A 92 8.19 3.83 4.19
CA ARG A 92 9.67 3.71 4.24
C ARG A 92 10.10 2.33 4.68
N ARG A 93 9.46 1.78 5.70
CA ARG A 93 9.78 0.43 6.20
C ARG A 93 9.41 -0.63 5.19
N ALA A 94 8.27 -0.49 4.50
CA ALA A 94 7.85 -1.40 3.46
C ALA A 94 8.81 -1.39 2.27
N LEU A 95 9.24 -0.20 1.82
CA LEU A 95 10.19 -0.08 0.71
C LEU A 95 11.52 -0.78 1.03
N ALA A 96 12.01 -0.64 2.25
CA ALA A 96 13.23 -1.32 2.69
C ALA A 96 13.05 -2.85 2.68
N ASP A 97 11.90 -3.35 3.11
CA ASP A 97 11.59 -4.78 3.11
C ASP A 97 11.44 -5.33 1.68
N ILE A 98 10.71 -4.61 0.83
CA ILE A 98 10.46 -5.03 -0.56
C ILE A 98 11.77 -5.21 -1.33
N ARG A 99 12.74 -4.32 -1.13
CA ARG A 99 14.06 -4.43 -1.78
C ARG A 99 14.74 -5.77 -1.51
N VAL A 100 14.51 -6.35 -0.35
CA VAL A 100 15.12 -7.63 0.06
C VAL A 100 14.23 -8.81 -0.30
N THR A 101 12.92 -8.70 -0.08
CA THR A 101 11.98 -9.84 -0.17
C THR A 101 11.31 -9.97 -1.53
N MET A 102 11.22 -8.88 -2.30
CA MET A 102 10.50 -8.85 -3.57
C MET A 102 11.34 -8.18 -4.67
N PRO A 103 12.46 -8.82 -5.09
CA PRO A 103 13.28 -8.25 -6.17
C PRO A 103 12.44 -8.01 -7.42
N CYS A 104 12.62 -6.84 -8.04
CA CYS A 104 11.85 -6.43 -9.20
C CYS A 104 12.62 -5.41 -10.04
N GLU A 105 12.20 -5.24 -11.30
CA GLU A 105 12.75 -4.22 -12.19
C GLU A 105 12.03 -2.89 -11.98
N ARG A 106 10.72 -2.94 -11.66
CA ARG A 106 9.89 -1.75 -11.43
C ARG A 106 9.03 -1.93 -10.20
N LEU A 107 8.96 -0.89 -9.39
CA LEU A 107 8.07 -0.78 -8.24
C LEU A 107 7.16 0.43 -8.47
N TRP A 108 5.86 0.22 -8.51
CA TRP A 108 4.94 1.28 -8.87
C TRP A 108 3.62 1.22 -8.09
N LEU A 109 2.92 2.33 -8.13
CA LEU A 109 1.58 2.45 -7.57
C LEU A 109 0.75 3.42 -8.40
N ASP A 110 -0.55 3.35 -8.26
CA ASP A 110 -1.48 4.32 -8.82
C ASP A 110 -1.96 5.21 -7.67
N SER A 111 -1.55 6.47 -7.70
CA SER A 111 -1.87 7.45 -6.66
C SER A 111 -3.07 8.28 -7.08
N GLN A 112 -4.00 8.52 -6.16
CA GLN A 112 -4.96 9.59 -6.37
C GLN A 112 -4.16 10.89 -6.59
N THR A 113 -4.56 11.69 -7.57
CA THR A 113 -3.77 12.84 -8.02
C THR A 113 -3.45 13.81 -6.89
N TYR A 114 -4.39 14.04 -5.96
CA TYR A 114 -4.15 14.94 -4.84
C TYR A 114 -3.07 14.44 -3.86
N ALA A 115 -2.78 13.14 -3.83
CA ALA A 115 -1.82 12.53 -2.92
C ALA A 115 -0.43 12.36 -3.54
N SER A 116 -0.23 12.75 -4.80
CA SER A 116 1.05 12.54 -5.51
C SER A 116 2.24 13.17 -4.80
N GLY A 117 2.05 14.34 -4.18
CA GLY A 117 3.11 15.02 -3.43
C GLY A 117 3.63 14.21 -2.25
N PHE A 118 2.77 13.46 -1.60
CA PHE A 118 3.16 12.56 -0.52
C PHE A 118 4.14 11.49 -1.02
N TYR A 119 3.83 10.87 -2.17
CA TYR A 119 4.68 9.83 -2.74
C TYR A 119 5.97 10.40 -3.34
N GLU A 120 5.92 11.60 -3.90
CA GLU A 120 7.14 12.26 -4.43
C GLU A 120 8.20 12.40 -3.34
N LYS A 121 7.82 12.74 -2.13
CA LYS A 121 8.73 12.87 -0.98
C LYS A 121 9.40 11.54 -0.60
N LEU A 122 8.81 10.42 -1.00
CA LEU A 122 9.33 9.08 -0.74
C LEU A 122 10.20 8.54 -1.88
N GLY A 123 10.35 9.30 -2.96
CA GLY A 123 11.17 8.91 -4.11
C GLY A 123 10.39 8.41 -5.32
N PHE A 124 9.07 8.53 -5.31
CA PHE A 124 8.24 8.20 -6.46
C PHE A 124 8.20 9.39 -7.44
N ARG A 125 8.10 9.07 -8.73
CA ARG A 125 7.87 10.07 -9.77
C ARG A 125 6.68 9.66 -10.63
N THR A 126 5.94 10.66 -11.13
CA THR A 126 4.80 10.42 -12.02
C THR A 126 5.30 9.95 -13.39
N VAL A 127 4.72 8.86 -13.90
CA VAL A 127 5.10 8.26 -15.19
C VAL A 127 3.94 8.11 -16.17
N SER A 128 2.77 8.65 -15.84
CA SER A 128 1.59 8.60 -16.71
C SER A 128 0.86 9.94 -16.73
N ASP A 129 -0.01 10.12 -17.73
CA ASP A 129 -1.04 11.14 -17.68
C ASP A 129 -2.10 10.75 -16.64
N GLU A 130 -2.92 11.72 -16.25
CA GLU A 130 -4.04 11.48 -15.35
C GLU A 130 -5.07 10.55 -15.99
N PHE A 131 -5.58 9.60 -15.21
CA PHE A 131 -6.64 8.68 -15.63
C PHE A 131 -7.66 8.53 -14.50
N ILE A 132 -8.85 8.04 -14.84
CA ILE A 132 -9.92 7.82 -13.85
C ILE A 132 -9.90 6.36 -13.42
N GLU A 133 -9.84 6.11 -12.12
CA GLU A 133 -9.95 4.79 -11.52
C GLU A 133 -10.90 4.88 -10.33
N ALA A 134 -11.89 3.98 -10.26
CA ALA A 134 -12.94 4.00 -9.25
C ALA A 134 -13.63 5.37 -9.13
N GLY A 135 -13.78 6.10 -10.26
CA GLY A 135 -14.41 7.40 -10.33
C GLY A 135 -13.53 8.57 -9.84
N VAL A 136 -12.26 8.35 -9.58
CA VAL A 136 -11.34 9.34 -9.00
C VAL A 136 -10.13 9.53 -9.90
N PRO A 137 -9.63 10.77 -10.08
CA PRO A 137 -8.39 11.02 -10.84
C PRO A 137 -7.18 10.38 -10.17
N HIS A 138 -6.38 9.67 -10.96
CA HIS A 138 -5.16 8.99 -10.53
C HIS A 138 -4.01 9.28 -11.49
N VAL A 139 -2.78 9.13 -11.01
CA VAL A 139 -1.56 9.07 -11.82
C VAL A 139 -0.74 7.86 -11.40
N ARG A 140 -0.07 7.23 -12.37
CA ARG A 140 0.87 6.15 -12.06
C ARG A 140 2.21 6.75 -11.66
N MET A 141 2.79 6.21 -10.60
CA MET A 141 4.07 6.64 -10.07
C MET A 141 5.01 5.45 -9.90
N GLU A 142 6.27 5.63 -10.28
CA GLU A 142 7.32 4.63 -10.09
C GLU A 142 8.32 5.10 -9.05
N TRP A 143 8.79 4.15 -8.25
CA TRP A 143 9.80 4.43 -7.25
C TRP A 143 11.19 4.31 -7.85
N GLU A 144 12.00 5.33 -7.62
CA GLU A 144 13.42 5.32 -7.90
C GLU A 144 14.15 5.22 -6.57
N GLU A 145 14.94 4.16 -6.43
CA GLU A 145 15.73 3.98 -5.22
C GLU A 145 16.68 5.17 -5.04
N PRO A 146 16.69 5.82 -3.85
CA PRO A 146 17.65 6.89 -3.56
C PRO A 146 19.07 6.35 -3.67
N ARG A 147 19.89 7.07 -4.42
CA ARG A 147 21.32 6.74 -4.59
C ARG A 147 22.13 7.18 -3.37
#